data_a56e7a0e09c112ac5dd0caa5e133bdd2
#
_entry.id   a56e7a0e09c112ac5dd0caa5e133bdd2
#
_cell.length_a   1.000
_cell.length_b   1.000
_cell.length_c   1.000
_cell.angle_alpha   90.00
_cell.angle_beta   90.00
_cell.angle_gamma   90.00
#
_symmetry.space_group_name_H-M   'P 1'
#
loop_
_entity.id
_entity.type
_entity.pdbx_description
1 polymer ?
#
loop_
_entity_poly.entity_id
_entity_poly.type
_entity_poly.pdbx_seq_one_letter_code
_entity_poly.pdbx_strand_id
1 'polypeptide(L)'
;MNKSFLKDLTNKYEKYKWWLWFFVGLLAVVLFLLPYYVLRENAYFMIHDELDDGIFKFVLYAKNFGVNGNYIPEFMGGQNRSSITVSAFWGVLIYKLFKPYAAYAIMLTVVVLTGYIGLYLLGKEISDNAFASFIAASLFSYLPFKSMFGLNIVGFPLLIFILINLSKRKIKDSLIFYAALIFYATGITLAWGGYMSIGFLSLAIVIFAIFKKKININLLNLIIADAVLICIQIITSWDLIVSTFGPNAVVSHREELVLNSRSDFFNLFKEMMYVGGRHSECASRIIALSAPVLIVFVPILIFYLNKEKIAAAKEIKKKYIILCIFYAANVLNALFTCFYTSVPIVNIRQNAGGILKTFQINRIYWMMPACFMCVLICEIAIFLDIAKLFLNKSLYKKAGFISILPALCAIGLTLVFAKDVYLSSPFYHNIRLMVFPKTYHVDSWRKYYAEDLFEEVKNVIGEEQGRYKVACIGVNSSVALFNGFYTVDGYSTDYPLDYKHEFRKVIEKELEKDEGLKGYFDNWGNRCYLYSAVLQNNFDIYRGEGMNIAPDWNIDALKSMGCDYIISGVNIENAESLGLKLINDEPLMEDEDSYALRIYEINGD
;
A
#
# COMPACT_ATOMS: atom_id res chain seq x y z
N MET A 1 47.08 21.22 2.74
CA MET A 1 46.50 20.30 1.74
C MET A 1 46.67 20.89 0.32
N ASN A 2 47.26 20.14 -0.62
CA ASN A 2 47.72 20.66 -1.92
C ASN A 2 46.48 21.06 -2.79
N LYS A 3 46.46 22.32 -3.33
CA LYS A 3 45.34 22.85 -4.16
C LYS A 3 45.04 21.96 -5.38
N SER A 4 46.09 21.28 -5.94
CA SER A 4 45.91 20.37 -7.06
C SER A 4 45.17 19.09 -6.65
N PHE A 5 45.43 18.53 -5.46
CA PHE A 5 44.73 17.36 -4.92
C PHE A 5 43.23 17.64 -4.66
N LEU A 6 42.92 18.80 -4.06
CA LEU A 6 41.56 19.23 -3.85
C LEU A 6 40.76 19.39 -5.18
N LYS A 7 41.42 19.96 -6.19
CA LYS A 7 40.82 20.12 -7.51
C LYS A 7 40.56 18.77 -8.21
N ASP A 8 41.47 17.83 -8.11
CA ASP A 8 41.30 16.46 -8.66
C ASP A 8 40.16 15.71 -7.93
N LEU A 9 40.11 15.81 -6.59
CA LEU A 9 39.03 15.22 -5.78
C LEU A 9 37.65 15.79 -6.16
N THR A 10 37.56 17.11 -6.35
CA THR A 10 36.32 17.78 -6.78
C THR A 10 35.90 17.31 -8.16
N ASN A 11 36.83 17.21 -9.12
CA ASN A 11 36.52 16.73 -10.46
C ASN A 11 36.05 15.27 -10.47
N LYS A 12 36.66 14.40 -9.67
CA LYS A 12 36.24 13.01 -9.50
C LYS A 12 34.86 12.92 -8.87
N TYR A 13 34.59 13.71 -7.81
CA TYR A 13 33.27 13.78 -7.20
C TYR A 13 32.19 14.20 -8.21
N GLU A 14 32.36 15.29 -8.94
CA GLU A 14 31.40 15.78 -9.93
C GLU A 14 31.11 14.71 -11.02
N LYS A 15 32.12 13.94 -11.44
CA LYS A 15 31.99 12.86 -12.43
C LYS A 15 31.16 11.68 -11.90
N TYR A 16 31.33 11.32 -10.63
CA TYR A 16 30.76 10.10 -10.05
C TYR A 16 29.67 10.33 -9.00
N LYS A 17 29.30 11.58 -8.69
CA LYS A 17 28.35 11.93 -7.62
C LYS A 17 27.02 11.18 -7.71
N TRP A 18 26.49 10.97 -8.92
CA TRP A 18 25.25 10.23 -9.12
C TRP A 18 25.37 8.76 -8.75
N TRP A 19 26.46 8.11 -9.14
CA TRP A 19 26.73 6.73 -8.74
C TRP A 19 27.02 6.60 -7.24
N LEU A 20 27.82 7.52 -6.69
CA LEU A 20 28.14 7.53 -5.25
C LEU A 20 26.84 7.58 -4.42
N TRP A 21 26.00 8.57 -4.66
CA TRP A 21 24.77 8.75 -3.88
C TRP A 21 23.72 7.67 -4.18
N PHE A 22 23.70 7.11 -5.38
CA PHE A 22 22.89 5.95 -5.72
C PHE A 22 23.26 4.75 -4.84
N PHE A 23 24.53 4.39 -4.76
CA PHE A 23 24.96 3.22 -3.97
C PHE A 23 24.85 3.46 -2.45
N VAL A 24 25.08 4.68 -1.96
CA VAL A 24 24.84 5.04 -0.54
C VAL A 24 23.36 4.86 -0.20
N GLY A 25 22.46 5.30 -1.06
CA GLY A 25 21.02 5.10 -0.84
C GLY A 25 20.58 3.63 -1.01
N LEU A 26 21.18 2.90 -1.93
CA LEU A 26 20.95 1.46 -2.06
C LEU A 26 21.36 0.73 -0.77
N LEU A 27 22.45 1.13 -0.12
CA LEU A 27 22.83 0.60 1.20
C LEU A 27 21.76 0.89 2.26
N ALA A 28 21.17 2.10 2.25
CA ALA A 28 20.08 2.42 3.17
C ALA A 28 18.86 1.51 2.92
N VAL A 29 18.53 1.22 1.66
CA VAL A 29 17.44 0.26 1.30
C VAL A 29 17.77 -1.16 1.77
N VAL A 30 19.02 -1.61 1.62
CA VAL A 30 19.45 -2.92 2.12
C VAL A 30 19.31 -2.98 3.64
N LEU A 31 19.68 -1.92 4.36
CA LEU A 31 19.49 -1.85 5.82
C LEU A 31 18.01 -1.92 6.23
N PHE A 32 17.10 -1.30 5.46
CA PHE A 32 15.66 -1.44 5.67
C PHE A 32 15.19 -2.88 5.53
N LEU A 33 15.67 -3.58 4.51
CA LEU A 33 15.26 -4.95 4.19
C LEU A 33 15.92 -6.01 5.10
N LEU A 34 17.11 -5.69 5.64
CA LEU A 34 17.92 -6.64 6.41
C LEU A 34 17.16 -7.38 7.51
N PRO A 35 16.32 -6.73 8.35
CA PRO A 35 15.58 -7.42 9.40
C PRO A 35 14.69 -8.56 8.86
N TYR A 36 14.05 -8.39 7.72
CA TYR A 36 13.19 -9.42 7.12
C TYR A 36 13.98 -10.66 6.69
N TYR A 37 15.25 -10.50 6.29
CA TYR A 37 16.12 -11.62 5.93
C TYR A 37 16.81 -12.26 7.14
N VAL A 38 17.04 -11.49 8.22
CA VAL A 38 17.70 -11.96 9.46
C VAL A 38 16.70 -12.59 10.42
N LEU A 39 15.62 -11.86 10.74
CA LEU A 39 14.58 -12.32 11.67
C LEU A 39 13.61 -13.31 11.01
N ARG A 40 13.51 -13.28 9.68
CA ARG A 40 12.58 -14.11 8.88
C ARG A 40 11.15 -13.97 9.41
N GLU A 41 10.47 -15.07 9.61
CA GLU A 41 9.08 -15.15 10.08
C GLU A 41 8.85 -14.50 11.46
N ASN A 42 9.91 -14.22 12.22
CA ASN A 42 9.85 -13.50 13.49
C ASN A 42 9.96 -11.97 13.32
N ALA A 43 10.14 -11.44 12.10
CA ALA A 43 10.10 -10.01 11.85
C ALA A 43 8.71 -9.44 12.16
N TYR A 44 8.66 -8.15 12.49
CA TYR A 44 7.41 -7.42 12.65
C TYR A 44 6.70 -7.25 11.30
N PHE A 45 5.40 -7.51 11.31
CA PHE A 45 4.47 -7.29 10.21
C PHE A 45 3.26 -6.50 10.67
N MET A 46 2.71 -5.70 9.76
CA MET A 46 1.39 -5.11 9.97
C MET A 46 0.32 -6.18 9.69
N ILE A 47 -0.57 -6.43 10.66
CA ILE A 47 -1.65 -7.41 10.45
C ILE A 47 -2.62 -6.88 9.39
N HIS A 48 -3.20 -5.70 9.63
CA HIS A 48 -4.25 -5.15 8.78
C HIS A 48 -3.78 -4.95 7.33
N ASP A 49 -4.50 -5.54 6.41
CA ASP A 49 -4.28 -5.57 4.95
C ASP A 49 -3.01 -6.29 4.48
N GLU A 50 -2.01 -6.57 5.33
CA GLU A 50 -0.83 -7.31 4.90
C GLU A 50 -0.99 -8.81 5.22
N LEU A 51 -1.15 -9.17 6.51
CA LEU A 51 -1.33 -10.56 6.93
C LEU A 51 -2.79 -11.02 6.76
N ASP A 52 -3.78 -10.19 7.14
CA ASP A 52 -5.20 -10.56 7.14
C ASP A 52 -5.87 -10.51 5.75
N ASP A 53 -5.22 -9.86 4.76
CA ASP A 53 -5.78 -9.72 3.39
C ASP A 53 -4.79 -10.10 2.28
N GLY A 54 -3.62 -9.47 2.22
CA GLY A 54 -2.75 -9.53 1.03
C GLY A 54 -2.09 -10.87 0.78
N ILE A 55 -1.43 -11.42 1.80
CA ILE A 55 -0.52 -12.56 1.63
C ILE A 55 -1.28 -13.84 1.26
N PHE A 56 -2.33 -14.20 2.01
CA PHE A 56 -3.09 -15.42 1.72
C PHE A 56 -3.73 -15.37 0.32
N LYS A 57 -4.13 -14.19 -0.16
CA LYS A 57 -4.67 -14.01 -1.52
C LYS A 57 -3.63 -14.32 -2.59
N PHE A 58 -2.39 -13.87 -2.42
CA PHE A 58 -1.30 -14.26 -3.35
C PHE A 58 -1.06 -15.76 -3.33
N VAL A 59 -1.09 -16.40 -2.14
CA VAL A 59 -0.93 -17.86 -1.99
C VAL A 59 -2.03 -18.60 -2.74
N LEU A 60 -3.30 -18.26 -2.49
CA LEU A 60 -4.44 -18.90 -3.13
C LEU A 60 -4.48 -18.63 -4.64
N TYR A 61 -4.21 -17.38 -5.06
CA TYR A 61 -4.18 -17.03 -6.48
C TYR A 61 -3.09 -17.82 -7.21
N ALA A 62 -1.89 -17.90 -6.64
CA ALA A 62 -0.77 -18.64 -7.23
C ALA A 62 -1.04 -20.15 -7.30
N LYS A 63 -1.65 -20.74 -6.25
CA LYS A 63 -2.05 -22.15 -6.21
C LYS A 63 -3.05 -22.47 -7.32
N ASN A 64 -4.06 -21.63 -7.52
CA ASN A 64 -5.16 -21.86 -8.47
C ASN A 64 -4.87 -21.34 -9.89
N PHE A 65 -3.78 -20.57 -10.10
CA PHE A 65 -3.45 -19.97 -11.38
C PHE A 65 -3.14 -21.02 -12.46
N GLY A 66 -4.00 -21.08 -13.46
CA GLY A 66 -3.88 -22.01 -14.58
C GLY A 66 -4.35 -23.44 -14.27
N VAL A 67 -4.96 -23.70 -13.10
CA VAL A 67 -5.45 -25.01 -12.68
C VAL A 67 -6.98 -25.07 -12.68
N ASN A 68 -7.63 -24.17 -11.96
CA ASN A 68 -9.09 -24.21 -11.72
C ASN A 68 -9.86 -23.14 -12.54
N GLY A 69 -9.33 -22.73 -13.68
CA GLY A 69 -9.96 -21.66 -14.46
C GLY A 69 -10.02 -20.36 -13.67
N ASN A 70 -11.24 -19.80 -13.53
CA ASN A 70 -11.50 -18.57 -12.76
C ASN A 70 -12.10 -18.85 -11.37
N TYR A 71 -11.87 -20.03 -10.79
CA TYR A 71 -12.50 -20.47 -9.55
C TYR A 71 -11.46 -20.73 -8.47
N ILE A 72 -11.76 -20.32 -7.24
CA ILE A 72 -10.96 -20.55 -6.03
C ILE A 72 -11.80 -21.38 -5.06
N PRO A 73 -11.62 -22.69 -5.03
CA PRO A 73 -12.46 -23.59 -4.23
C PRO A 73 -12.28 -23.45 -2.72
N GLU A 74 -11.09 -22.98 -2.29
CA GLU A 74 -10.75 -22.84 -0.87
C GLU A 74 -11.47 -21.66 -0.19
N PHE A 75 -11.88 -20.64 -0.94
CA PHE A 75 -12.27 -19.35 -0.41
C PHE A 75 -13.79 -19.16 -0.37
N MET A 76 -14.35 -18.88 0.83
CA MET A 76 -15.76 -18.52 1.04
C MET A 76 -16.72 -19.50 0.31
N GLY A 77 -16.63 -20.79 0.62
CA GLY A 77 -17.44 -21.82 -0.02
C GLY A 77 -17.11 -22.15 -1.46
N GLY A 78 -16.14 -21.45 -2.03
CA GLY A 78 -15.75 -21.47 -3.44
C GLY A 78 -16.24 -20.22 -4.17
N GLN A 79 -15.33 -19.35 -4.59
CA GLN A 79 -15.65 -18.08 -5.24
C GLN A 79 -14.93 -17.91 -6.57
N ASN A 80 -15.41 -16.96 -7.39
CA ASN A 80 -14.68 -16.52 -8.56
C ASN A 80 -13.35 -15.87 -8.16
N ARG A 81 -12.33 -16.04 -8.97
CA ARG A 81 -11.00 -15.45 -8.76
C ARG A 81 -11.02 -13.91 -8.67
N SER A 82 -12.04 -13.25 -9.25
CA SER A 82 -12.28 -11.81 -9.09
C SER A 82 -12.50 -11.39 -7.63
N SER A 83 -12.98 -12.29 -6.77
CA SER A 83 -13.15 -12.04 -5.33
C SER A 83 -11.81 -11.98 -4.57
N ILE A 84 -10.71 -12.42 -5.20
CA ILE A 84 -9.34 -12.35 -4.68
C ILE A 84 -8.53 -11.40 -5.57
N THR A 85 -8.53 -10.12 -5.25
CA THR A 85 -7.73 -9.14 -6.01
C THR A 85 -6.28 -9.12 -5.53
N VAL A 86 -5.34 -9.42 -6.43
CA VAL A 86 -3.91 -9.27 -6.18
C VAL A 86 -3.36 -8.07 -6.96
N SER A 87 -2.46 -7.32 -6.36
CA SER A 87 -2.03 -6.01 -6.89
C SER A 87 -0.89 -6.07 -7.91
N ALA A 88 -0.17 -7.20 -7.98
CA ALA A 88 0.97 -7.34 -8.87
C ALA A 88 0.94 -8.72 -9.54
N PHE A 89 0.72 -8.74 -10.85
CA PHE A 89 0.67 -10.00 -11.59
C PHE A 89 2.00 -10.78 -11.53
N TRP A 90 3.15 -10.10 -11.62
CA TRP A 90 4.45 -10.74 -11.41
C TRP A 90 4.63 -11.29 -9.98
N GLY A 91 3.93 -10.73 -8.99
CA GLY A 91 3.88 -11.26 -7.62
C GLY A 91 3.29 -12.67 -7.57
N VAL A 92 2.23 -12.94 -8.35
CA VAL A 92 1.64 -14.29 -8.47
C VAL A 92 2.68 -15.31 -8.92
N LEU A 93 3.54 -14.93 -9.89
CA LEU A 93 4.60 -15.83 -10.37
C LEU A 93 5.65 -16.10 -9.29
N ILE A 94 5.98 -15.10 -8.48
CA ILE A 94 6.90 -15.26 -7.34
C ILE A 94 6.31 -16.24 -6.32
N TYR A 95 5.04 -16.06 -5.93
CA TYR A 95 4.37 -16.98 -5.00
C TYR A 95 4.16 -18.40 -5.57
N LYS A 96 4.12 -18.55 -6.89
CA LYS A 96 4.07 -19.88 -7.54
C LYS A 96 5.42 -20.60 -7.51
N LEU A 97 6.54 -19.87 -7.48
CA LEU A 97 7.89 -20.43 -7.57
C LEU A 97 8.56 -20.62 -6.20
N PHE A 98 8.18 -19.84 -5.20
CA PHE A 98 8.83 -19.83 -3.88
C PHE A 98 7.83 -20.10 -2.76
N LYS A 99 8.35 -20.61 -1.62
CA LYS A 99 7.55 -20.74 -0.39
C LYS A 99 7.01 -19.37 0.03
N PRO A 100 5.84 -19.29 0.68
CA PRO A 100 5.13 -18.03 0.93
C PRO A 100 5.99 -16.93 1.56
N TYR A 101 6.74 -17.23 2.63
CA TYR A 101 7.60 -16.25 3.25
C TYR A 101 8.72 -15.73 2.31
N ALA A 102 9.40 -16.63 1.61
CA ALA A 102 10.43 -16.25 0.65
C ALA A 102 9.85 -15.43 -0.50
N ALA A 103 8.66 -15.80 -0.99
CA ALA A 103 7.94 -15.04 -2.01
C ALA A 103 7.62 -13.62 -1.54
N TYR A 104 7.14 -13.48 -0.30
CA TYR A 104 6.91 -12.18 0.33
C TYR A 104 8.20 -11.34 0.40
N ALA A 105 9.29 -11.89 0.92
CA ALA A 105 10.56 -11.17 1.07
C ALA A 105 11.10 -10.68 -0.30
N ILE A 106 10.99 -11.51 -1.34
CA ILE A 106 11.34 -11.13 -2.72
C ILE A 106 10.42 -10.00 -3.22
N MET A 107 9.10 -10.14 -3.03
CA MET A 107 8.12 -9.14 -3.46
C MET A 107 8.35 -7.80 -2.77
N LEU A 108 8.55 -7.80 -1.44
CA LEU A 108 8.88 -6.60 -0.67
C LEU A 108 10.16 -5.94 -1.22
N THR A 109 11.20 -6.74 -1.49
CA THR A 109 12.45 -6.24 -2.06
C THR A 109 12.23 -5.56 -3.42
N VAL A 110 11.47 -6.17 -4.32
CA VAL A 110 11.16 -5.60 -5.64
C VAL A 110 10.37 -4.29 -5.49
N VAL A 111 9.37 -4.25 -4.62
CA VAL A 111 8.53 -3.07 -4.37
C VAL A 111 9.38 -1.91 -3.83
N VAL A 112 10.16 -2.15 -2.78
CA VAL A 112 10.99 -1.13 -2.11
C VAL A 112 12.10 -0.61 -3.05
N LEU A 113 12.79 -1.52 -3.76
CA LEU A 113 13.81 -1.13 -4.74
C LEU A 113 13.22 -0.32 -5.89
N THR A 114 12.03 -0.68 -6.38
CA THR A 114 11.35 0.07 -7.45
C THR A 114 11.01 1.49 -7.01
N GLY A 115 10.50 1.66 -5.78
CA GLY A 115 10.25 2.97 -5.18
C GLY A 115 11.53 3.82 -5.10
N TYR A 116 12.61 3.23 -4.55
CA TYR A 116 13.91 3.88 -4.44
C TYR A 116 14.47 4.31 -5.80
N ILE A 117 14.60 3.36 -6.73
CA ILE A 117 15.18 3.59 -8.06
C ILE A 117 14.35 4.62 -8.83
N GLY A 118 13.02 4.46 -8.82
CA GLY A 118 12.10 5.36 -9.51
C GLY A 118 12.22 6.80 -9.04
N LEU A 119 12.21 7.01 -7.71
CA LEU A 119 12.31 8.35 -7.15
C LEU A 119 13.72 8.94 -7.29
N TYR A 120 14.78 8.14 -7.17
CA TYR A 120 16.15 8.60 -7.38
C TYR A 120 16.37 9.09 -8.83
N LEU A 121 15.90 8.31 -9.81
CA LEU A 121 15.99 8.67 -11.22
C LEU A 121 15.12 9.89 -11.57
N LEU A 122 13.91 9.97 -11.02
CA LEU A 122 13.05 11.14 -11.16
C LEU A 122 13.70 12.38 -10.54
N GLY A 123 14.31 12.25 -9.36
CA GLY A 123 15.03 13.32 -8.69
C GLY A 123 16.15 13.91 -9.54
N LYS A 124 16.84 13.06 -10.32
CA LYS A 124 17.83 13.50 -11.31
C LYS A 124 17.22 14.40 -12.39
N GLU A 125 16.06 14.03 -12.93
CA GLU A 125 15.37 14.81 -13.98
C GLU A 125 14.84 16.16 -13.49
N ILE A 126 14.36 16.22 -12.23
CA ILE A 126 13.67 17.40 -11.72
C ILE A 126 14.59 18.41 -11.02
N SER A 127 15.66 17.94 -10.36
CA SER A 127 16.50 18.82 -9.50
C SER A 127 17.96 18.94 -9.92
N ASP A 128 18.48 17.98 -10.68
CA ASP A 128 19.91 17.79 -10.96
C ASP A 128 20.79 17.83 -9.69
N ASN A 129 20.22 17.35 -8.55
CA ASN A 129 20.91 17.28 -7.27
C ASN A 129 20.93 15.84 -6.73
N ALA A 130 22.07 15.18 -6.88
CA ALA A 130 22.21 13.76 -6.51
C ALA A 130 22.00 13.50 -5.00
N PHE A 131 22.44 14.42 -4.15
CA PHE A 131 22.31 14.30 -2.69
C PHE A 131 20.85 14.44 -2.26
N ALA A 132 20.12 15.46 -2.78
CA ALA A 132 18.69 15.63 -2.48
C ALA A 132 17.87 14.42 -2.98
N SER A 133 18.20 13.90 -4.18
CA SER A 133 17.55 12.71 -4.74
C SER A 133 17.79 11.47 -3.88
N PHE A 134 19.02 11.28 -3.40
CA PHE A 134 19.38 10.20 -2.49
C PHE A 134 18.60 10.24 -1.17
N ILE A 135 18.57 11.41 -0.52
CA ILE A 135 17.86 11.57 0.76
C ILE A 135 16.37 11.22 0.61
N ALA A 136 15.69 11.85 -0.35
CA ALA A 136 14.26 11.64 -0.53
C ALA A 136 13.94 10.21 -0.97
N ALA A 137 14.72 9.61 -1.88
CA ALA A 137 14.49 8.25 -2.34
C ALA A 137 14.73 7.21 -1.23
N SER A 138 15.75 7.40 -0.39
CA SER A 138 15.99 6.54 0.77
C SER A 138 14.84 6.65 1.77
N LEU A 139 14.41 7.86 2.15
CA LEU A 139 13.32 8.06 3.10
C LEU A 139 11.98 7.55 2.55
N PHE A 140 11.73 7.66 1.25
CA PHE A 140 10.55 7.08 0.59
C PHE A 140 10.48 5.56 0.78
N SER A 141 11.62 4.88 0.73
CA SER A 141 11.72 3.42 0.93
C SER A 141 11.41 2.97 2.36
N TYR A 142 11.48 3.87 3.33
CA TYR A 142 11.19 3.60 4.74
C TYR A 142 9.75 3.91 5.15
N LEU A 143 8.94 4.49 4.25
CA LEU A 143 7.52 4.75 4.52
C LEU A 143 6.75 3.42 4.71
N PRO A 144 5.66 3.41 5.49
CA PRO A 144 4.94 2.20 5.87
C PRO A 144 4.05 1.66 4.73
N PHE A 145 4.61 1.52 3.53
CA PHE A 145 3.90 0.95 2.40
C PHE A 145 3.86 -0.57 2.47
N LYS A 146 2.67 -1.12 2.29
CA LYS A 146 2.45 -2.57 2.30
C LYS A 146 2.81 -3.17 0.94
N SER A 147 3.51 -4.31 0.95
CA SER A 147 3.93 -5.00 -0.27
C SER A 147 2.74 -5.52 -1.07
N MET A 148 1.63 -5.82 -0.39
CA MET A 148 0.39 -6.25 -1.04
C MET A 148 -0.15 -5.26 -2.08
N PHE A 149 0.14 -3.96 -1.93
CA PHE A 149 -0.28 -2.96 -2.92
C PHE A 149 0.62 -2.91 -4.16
N GLY A 150 1.67 -3.72 -4.23
CA GLY A 150 2.58 -3.77 -5.37
C GLY A 150 3.15 -2.39 -5.70
N LEU A 151 3.04 -1.98 -6.97
CA LEU A 151 3.51 -0.69 -7.46
C LEU A 151 2.44 0.41 -7.48
N ASN A 152 1.23 0.14 -7.00
CA ASN A 152 0.11 1.10 -7.06
C ASN A 152 0.39 2.43 -6.34
N ILE A 153 1.29 2.43 -5.35
CA ILE A 153 1.70 3.63 -4.59
C ILE A 153 3.14 3.98 -4.92
N VAL A 154 4.06 3.04 -4.70
CA VAL A 154 5.50 3.30 -4.80
C VAL A 154 6.00 3.43 -6.24
N GLY A 155 5.25 2.98 -7.22
CA GLY A 155 5.65 2.96 -8.62
C GLY A 155 5.46 4.30 -9.34
N PHE A 156 4.69 5.27 -8.80
CA PHE A 156 4.43 6.54 -9.48
C PHE A 156 5.69 7.34 -9.85
N PRO A 157 6.73 7.45 -9.01
CA PRO A 157 7.96 8.11 -9.41
C PRO A 157 8.61 7.47 -10.63
N LEU A 158 8.62 6.13 -10.71
CA LEU A 158 9.13 5.39 -11.86
C LEU A 158 8.31 5.67 -13.12
N LEU A 159 6.97 5.67 -13.02
CA LEU A 159 6.10 6.01 -14.14
C LEU A 159 6.41 7.41 -14.67
N ILE A 160 6.46 8.43 -13.80
CA ILE A 160 6.75 9.81 -14.21
C ILE A 160 8.13 9.88 -14.89
N PHE A 161 9.15 9.22 -14.35
CA PHE A 161 10.47 9.16 -14.95
C PHE A 161 10.44 8.52 -16.35
N ILE A 162 9.72 7.41 -16.52
CA ILE A 162 9.55 6.72 -17.82
C ILE A 162 8.89 7.68 -18.82
N LEU A 163 7.78 8.32 -18.45
CA LEU A 163 7.02 9.20 -19.34
C LEU A 163 7.83 10.44 -19.77
N ILE A 164 8.60 11.05 -18.86
CA ILE A 164 9.51 12.14 -19.17
C ILE A 164 10.53 11.71 -20.24
N ASN A 165 11.09 10.50 -20.10
CA ASN A 165 12.09 10.00 -21.05
C ASN A 165 11.46 9.59 -22.40
N LEU A 166 10.30 8.95 -22.41
CA LEU A 166 9.56 8.63 -23.63
C LEU A 166 9.18 9.90 -24.40
N SER A 167 8.78 10.96 -23.71
CA SER A 167 8.41 12.23 -24.34
C SER A 167 9.57 12.93 -25.07
N LYS A 168 10.81 12.66 -24.69
CA LYS A 168 12.03 13.30 -25.24
C LYS A 168 12.74 12.48 -26.32
N ARG A 169 12.46 11.18 -26.44
CA ARG A 169 13.24 10.21 -27.23
C ARG A 169 12.53 9.79 -28.53
N LYS A 170 13.28 9.24 -29.48
CA LYS A 170 12.72 8.52 -30.62
C LYS A 170 12.32 7.10 -30.20
N ILE A 171 11.38 6.48 -30.91
CA ILE A 171 10.85 5.14 -30.59
C ILE A 171 11.97 4.10 -30.46
N LYS A 172 12.92 4.08 -31.39
CA LYS A 172 14.04 3.14 -31.40
C LYS A 172 14.95 3.22 -30.16
N ASP A 173 15.01 4.40 -29.53
CA ASP A 173 15.85 4.68 -28.35
C ASP A 173 15.05 4.53 -27.06
N SER A 174 13.82 4.01 -27.14
CA SER A 174 12.84 3.98 -26.04
C SER A 174 12.56 2.57 -25.50
N LEU A 175 13.15 1.51 -26.07
CA LEU A 175 12.86 0.12 -25.73
C LEU A 175 12.99 -0.19 -24.23
N ILE A 176 14.05 0.29 -23.58
CA ILE A 176 14.25 0.07 -22.14
C ILE A 176 13.15 0.73 -21.30
N PHE A 177 12.63 1.88 -21.74
CA PHE A 177 11.53 2.58 -21.05
C PHE A 177 10.20 1.87 -21.26
N TYR A 178 9.96 1.25 -22.44
CA TYR A 178 8.80 0.40 -22.65
C TYR A 178 8.87 -0.89 -21.81
N ALA A 179 10.05 -1.52 -21.69
CA ALA A 179 10.24 -2.66 -20.79
C ALA A 179 9.96 -2.29 -19.34
N ALA A 180 10.46 -1.14 -18.88
CA ALA A 180 10.17 -0.62 -17.54
C ALA A 180 8.68 -0.27 -17.36
N LEU A 181 8.00 0.23 -18.40
CA LEU A 181 6.57 0.50 -18.40
C LEU A 181 5.74 -0.79 -18.28
N ILE A 182 6.13 -1.85 -18.99
CA ILE A 182 5.49 -3.17 -18.90
C ILE A 182 5.64 -3.73 -17.48
N PHE A 183 6.85 -3.67 -16.92
CA PHE A 183 7.11 -4.07 -15.53
C PHE A 183 6.24 -3.28 -14.55
N TYR A 184 6.16 -1.96 -14.69
CA TYR A 184 5.29 -1.12 -13.88
C TYR A 184 3.81 -1.52 -14.04
N ALA A 185 3.33 -1.65 -15.29
CA ALA A 185 1.94 -1.94 -15.61
C ALA A 185 1.48 -3.31 -15.08
N THR A 186 2.37 -4.31 -15.04
CA THR A 186 2.09 -5.63 -14.46
C THR A 186 2.21 -5.66 -12.93
N GLY A 187 2.70 -4.57 -12.32
CA GLY A 187 2.80 -4.39 -10.87
C GLY A 187 1.67 -3.56 -10.25
N ILE A 188 0.69 -3.14 -11.04
CA ILE A 188 -0.47 -2.36 -10.61
C ILE A 188 -1.76 -3.03 -11.03
N THR A 189 -2.90 -2.61 -10.45
CA THR A 189 -4.24 -3.08 -10.83
C THR A 189 -5.08 -1.97 -11.42
N LEU A 190 -6.02 -2.34 -12.31
CA LEU A 190 -6.96 -1.41 -12.94
C LEU A 190 -7.77 -0.61 -11.91
N ALA A 191 -8.23 -1.28 -10.85
CA ALA A 191 -9.06 -0.67 -9.80
C ALA A 191 -8.33 0.37 -8.94
N TRP A 192 -6.97 0.42 -8.97
CA TRP A 192 -6.15 1.30 -8.14
C TRP A 192 -5.20 2.15 -9.00
N GLY A 193 -3.93 1.75 -9.14
CA GLY A 193 -2.92 2.51 -9.91
C GLY A 193 -3.19 2.55 -11.41
N GLY A 194 -3.90 1.56 -11.96
CA GLY A 194 -4.16 1.45 -13.38
C GLY A 194 -5.01 2.60 -13.93
N TYR A 195 -6.20 2.83 -13.37
CA TYR A 195 -7.06 3.95 -13.83
C TYR A 195 -6.40 5.31 -13.64
N MET A 196 -5.63 5.49 -12.54
CA MET A 196 -4.89 6.72 -12.30
C MET A 196 -3.83 6.96 -13.38
N SER A 197 -3.02 5.94 -13.65
CA SER A 197 -1.92 6.03 -14.62
C SER A 197 -2.43 6.31 -16.04
N ILE A 198 -3.46 5.58 -16.47
CA ILE A 198 -4.12 5.76 -17.76
C ILE A 198 -4.77 7.15 -17.82
N GLY A 199 -5.56 7.53 -16.81
CA GLY A 199 -6.26 8.81 -16.79
C GLY A 199 -5.31 10.01 -16.85
N PHE A 200 -4.22 10.00 -16.08
CA PHE A 200 -3.21 11.07 -16.11
C PHE A 200 -2.45 11.13 -17.41
N LEU A 201 -2.06 9.97 -17.97
CA LEU A 201 -1.33 9.93 -19.24
C LEU A 201 -2.23 10.38 -20.38
N SER A 202 -3.47 9.91 -20.46
CA SER A 202 -4.46 10.36 -21.45
C SER A 202 -4.71 11.88 -21.36
N LEU A 203 -4.88 12.42 -20.14
CA LEU A 203 -5.01 13.86 -19.92
C LEU A 203 -3.77 14.62 -20.38
N ALA A 204 -2.59 14.13 -20.05
CA ALA A 204 -1.32 14.75 -20.49
C ALA A 204 -1.19 14.73 -22.02
N ILE A 205 -1.58 13.64 -22.69
CA ILE A 205 -1.60 13.54 -24.16
C ILE A 205 -2.52 14.62 -24.76
N VAL A 206 -3.73 14.78 -24.21
CA VAL A 206 -4.68 15.82 -24.68
C VAL A 206 -4.09 17.22 -24.51
N ILE A 207 -3.56 17.53 -23.32
CA ILE A 207 -2.93 18.84 -23.05
C ILE A 207 -1.76 19.09 -24.02
N PHE A 208 -0.87 18.12 -24.21
CA PHE A 208 0.28 18.27 -25.11
C PHE A 208 -0.14 18.35 -26.59
N ALA A 209 -1.22 17.69 -26.99
CA ALA A 209 -1.77 17.82 -28.35
C ALA A 209 -2.27 19.26 -28.62
N ILE A 210 -2.96 19.87 -27.64
CA ILE A 210 -3.44 21.26 -27.73
C ILE A 210 -2.26 22.24 -27.84
N PHE A 211 -1.21 22.02 -27.04
CA PHE A 211 -0.04 22.91 -27.00
C PHE A 211 1.11 22.50 -27.91
N LYS A 212 0.91 21.53 -28.84
CA LYS A 212 1.94 20.93 -29.70
C LYS A 212 2.84 21.94 -30.42
N LYS A 213 2.30 23.09 -30.84
CA LYS A 213 3.10 24.13 -31.54
C LYS A 213 4.12 24.82 -30.62
N LYS A 214 3.98 24.72 -29.29
CA LYS A 214 4.84 25.40 -28.30
C LYS A 214 5.80 24.46 -27.58
N ILE A 215 5.58 23.14 -27.65
CA ILE A 215 6.32 22.17 -26.86
C ILE A 215 6.83 21.07 -27.79
N ASN A 216 8.15 20.87 -27.82
CA ASN A 216 8.78 19.80 -28.59
C ASN A 216 8.73 18.48 -27.80
N ILE A 217 7.63 17.74 -27.95
CA ILE A 217 7.40 16.45 -27.26
C ILE A 217 7.07 15.38 -28.30
N ASN A 218 7.61 14.17 -28.11
CA ASN A 218 7.25 13.01 -28.91
C ASN A 218 5.90 12.45 -28.44
N LEU A 219 4.81 13.02 -28.96
CA LEU A 219 3.44 12.64 -28.61
C LEU A 219 3.13 11.18 -28.98
N LEU A 220 3.71 10.67 -30.09
CA LEU A 220 3.49 9.28 -30.52
C LEU A 220 3.98 8.27 -29.47
N ASN A 221 5.14 8.50 -28.85
CA ASN A 221 5.62 7.64 -27.77
C ASN A 221 4.67 7.62 -26.57
N LEU A 222 4.07 8.75 -26.22
CA LEU A 222 3.10 8.81 -25.10
C LEU A 222 1.81 8.10 -25.45
N ILE A 223 1.31 8.21 -26.69
CA ILE A 223 0.13 7.47 -27.16
C ILE A 223 0.40 5.95 -27.13
N ILE A 224 1.58 5.50 -27.60
CA ILE A 224 1.95 4.09 -27.53
C ILE A 224 2.05 3.63 -26.06
N ALA A 225 2.62 4.46 -25.19
CA ALA A 225 2.72 4.14 -23.76
C ALA A 225 1.33 3.97 -23.12
N ASP A 226 0.38 4.84 -23.44
CA ASP A 226 -1.00 4.76 -22.94
C ASP A 226 -1.70 3.49 -23.46
N ALA A 227 -1.55 3.18 -24.75
CA ALA A 227 -2.06 1.94 -25.33
C ALA A 227 -1.48 0.69 -24.66
N VAL A 228 -0.16 0.69 -24.37
CA VAL A 228 0.50 -0.41 -23.64
C VAL A 228 -0.07 -0.56 -22.23
N LEU A 229 -0.26 0.55 -21.49
CA LEU A 229 -0.89 0.53 -20.17
C LEU A 229 -2.29 -0.04 -20.24
N ILE A 230 -3.14 0.45 -21.15
CA ILE A 230 -4.52 -0.02 -21.32
C ILE A 230 -4.54 -1.52 -21.64
N CYS A 231 -3.76 -1.98 -22.62
CA CYS A 231 -3.72 -3.40 -23.00
C CYS A 231 -3.31 -4.30 -21.83
N ILE A 232 -2.26 -3.92 -21.09
CA ILE A 232 -1.80 -4.72 -19.94
C ILE A 232 -2.85 -4.74 -18.84
N GLN A 233 -3.47 -3.59 -18.53
CA GLN A 233 -4.52 -3.54 -17.50
C GLN A 233 -5.76 -4.36 -17.87
N ILE A 234 -6.14 -4.40 -19.14
CA ILE A 234 -7.23 -5.29 -19.62
C ILE A 234 -6.83 -6.76 -19.40
N ILE A 235 -5.62 -7.15 -19.76
CA ILE A 235 -5.15 -8.54 -19.64
C ILE A 235 -5.04 -8.95 -18.15
N THR A 236 -4.42 -8.13 -17.31
CA THR A 236 -4.15 -8.49 -15.91
C THR A 236 -5.38 -8.34 -15.00
N SER A 237 -6.38 -7.57 -15.42
CA SER A 237 -7.65 -7.37 -14.69
C SER A 237 -8.83 -8.04 -15.40
N TRP A 238 -8.59 -9.01 -16.29
CA TRP A 238 -9.62 -9.64 -17.11
C TRP A 238 -10.75 -10.25 -16.27
N ASP A 239 -10.39 -10.95 -15.19
CA ASP A 239 -11.39 -11.57 -14.30
C ASP A 239 -12.32 -10.53 -13.67
N LEU A 240 -11.78 -9.38 -13.23
CA LEU A 240 -12.56 -8.28 -12.69
C LEU A 240 -13.50 -7.67 -13.77
N ILE A 241 -12.99 -7.49 -14.99
CA ILE A 241 -13.79 -6.93 -16.10
C ILE A 241 -14.95 -7.86 -16.45
N VAL A 242 -14.69 -9.16 -16.56
CA VAL A 242 -15.72 -10.15 -16.90
C VAL A 242 -16.73 -10.34 -15.77
N SER A 243 -16.31 -10.36 -14.51
CA SER A 243 -17.22 -10.46 -13.37
C SER A 243 -18.13 -9.23 -13.21
N THR A 244 -17.65 -8.04 -13.64
CA THR A 244 -18.40 -6.79 -13.52
C THR A 244 -19.29 -6.51 -14.74
N PHE A 245 -18.83 -6.80 -15.95
CA PHE A 245 -19.48 -6.40 -17.21
C PHE A 245 -19.83 -7.58 -18.14
N GLY A 246 -19.43 -8.80 -17.78
CA GLY A 246 -19.68 -9.98 -18.60
C GLY A 246 -21.13 -10.46 -18.55
N PRO A 247 -21.48 -11.44 -19.40
CA PRO A 247 -22.85 -11.96 -19.46
C PRO A 247 -23.32 -12.67 -18.18
N ASN A 248 -22.37 -13.11 -17.34
CA ASN A 248 -22.64 -13.74 -16.04
C ASN A 248 -22.16 -12.82 -14.90
N ALA A 249 -22.28 -11.49 -15.08
CA ALA A 249 -21.95 -10.53 -14.03
C ALA A 249 -22.81 -10.79 -12.79
N VAL A 250 -22.15 -10.82 -11.63
CA VAL A 250 -22.78 -11.07 -10.34
C VAL A 250 -22.97 -9.75 -9.60
N VAL A 251 -24.11 -9.58 -8.95
CA VAL A 251 -24.34 -8.41 -8.11
C VAL A 251 -23.39 -8.49 -6.91
N SER A 252 -22.55 -7.47 -6.78
CA SER A 252 -21.58 -7.39 -5.69
C SER A 252 -22.27 -7.04 -4.36
N HIS A 253 -21.78 -7.61 -3.23
CA HIS A 253 -22.22 -7.20 -1.89
C HIS A 253 -22.08 -5.69 -1.65
N ARG A 254 -21.26 -4.99 -2.43
CA ARG A 254 -21.07 -3.53 -2.36
C ARG A 254 -22.27 -2.72 -2.80
N GLU A 255 -23.29 -3.34 -3.40
CA GLU A 255 -24.57 -2.66 -3.64
C GLU A 255 -25.26 -2.23 -2.32
N GLU A 256 -24.99 -2.92 -1.22
CA GLU A 256 -25.47 -2.55 0.11
C GLU A 256 -24.53 -1.64 0.88
N LEU A 257 -23.34 -1.33 0.33
CA LEU A 257 -22.37 -0.45 0.99
C LEU A 257 -22.99 0.90 1.34
N VAL A 258 -22.91 1.30 2.60
CA VAL A 258 -23.26 2.65 3.04
C VAL A 258 -22.01 3.50 3.06
N LEU A 259 -22.00 4.55 2.26
CA LEU A 259 -20.86 5.44 2.14
C LEU A 259 -20.76 6.38 3.32
N ASN A 260 -19.59 6.47 3.92
CA ASN A 260 -19.33 7.42 5.01
C ASN A 260 -19.02 8.80 4.44
N SER A 261 -19.78 9.81 4.88
CA SER A 261 -19.49 11.23 4.58
C SER A 261 -18.67 11.87 5.68
N ARG A 262 -17.90 12.90 5.32
CA ARG A 262 -17.16 13.72 6.28
C ARG A 262 -17.58 15.19 6.13
N SER A 263 -17.96 15.82 7.26
CA SER A 263 -18.32 17.24 7.34
C SER A 263 -17.16 18.12 7.84
N ASP A 264 -16.11 17.52 8.37
CA ASP A 264 -14.97 18.18 9.01
C ASP A 264 -13.88 18.57 7.98
N PHE A 265 -14.25 19.39 6.98
CA PHE A 265 -13.41 19.75 5.83
C PHE A 265 -11.98 20.16 6.21
N PHE A 266 -11.80 21.07 7.17
CA PHE A 266 -10.48 21.56 7.54
C PHE A 266 -9.61 20.49 8.22
N ASN A 267 -10.21 19.65 9.05
CA ASN A 267 -9.48 18.56 9.69
C ASN A 267 -9.08 17.50 8.67
N LEU A 268 -9.96 17.14 7.74
CA LEU A 268 -9.64 16.22 6.67
C LEU A 268 -8.55 16.77 5.73
N PHE A 269 -8.67 18.04 5.33
CA PHE A 269 -7.64 18.69 4.51
C PHE A 269 -6.27 18.67 5.20
N LYS A 270 -6.24 19.01 6.50
CA LYS A 270 -5.02 18.97 7.32
C LYS A 270 -4.48 17.53 7.45
N GLU A 271 -5.34 16.55 7.69
CA GLU A 271 -4.98 15.13 7.74
C GLU A 271 -4.31 14.70 6.43
N MET A 272 -4.95 14.98 5.28
CA MET A 272 -4.41 14.66 3.96
C MET A 272 -3.05 15.31 3.71
N MET A 273 -2.88 16.58 4.10
CA MET A 273 -1.62 17.31 3.89
C MET A 273 -0.50 16.90 4.86
N TYR A 274 -0.83 16.44 6.08
CA TYR A 274 0.17 16.18 7.12
C TYR A 274 0.52 14.70 7.27
N VAL A 275 -0.43 13.83 7.02
CA VAL A 275 -0.27 12.38 7.19
C VAL A 275 -0.32 11.66 5.85
N GLY A 276 -1.14 12.13 4.94
CA GLY A 276 -1.50 11.45 3.69
C GLY A 276 -2.85 10.74 3.79
N GLY A 277 -3.23 10.05 2.72
CA GLY A 277 -4.45 9.25 2.69
C GLY A 277 -4.24 7.82 3.19
N ARG A 278 -5.33 7.14 3.50
CA ARG A 278 -5.31 5.75 3.99
C ARG A 278 -4.51 4.84 3.04
N HIS A 279 -3.64 4.00 3.57
CA HIS A 279 -2.69 3.11 2.90
C HIS A 279 -1.54 3.82 2.17
N SER A 280 -1.50 5.15 2.18
CA SER A 280 -0.45 5.96 1.56
C SER A 280 0.06 7.04 2.50
N GLU A 281 0.11 6.71 3.79
CA GLU A 281 0.62 7.57 4.85
C GLU A 281 2.09 7.89 4.57
N CYS A 282 2.46 9.19 4.64
CA CYS A 282 3.78 9.63 4.24
C CYS A 282 4.44 10.65 5.18
N ALA A 283 3.91 10.84 6.40
CA ALA A 283 4.49 11.70 7.43
C ALA A 283 4.85 13.13 6.92
N SER A 284 4.08 13.67 5.98
CA SER A 284 4.40 14.85 5.17
C SER A 284 4.32 16.19 5.88
N ARG A 285 3.97 16.21 7.18
CA ARG A 285 3.71 17.43 7.96
C ARG A 285 4.76 18.53 7.78
N ILE A 286 6.04 18.18 7.94
CA ILE A 286 7.11 19.18 7.85
C ILE A 286 7.26 19.73 6.44
N ILE A 287 7.10 18.89 5.41
CA ILE A 287 7.15 19.30 3.99
C ILE A 287 5.96 20.20 3.65
N ALA A 288 4.77 19.85 4.15
CA ALA A 288 3.55 20.65 3.93
C ALA A 288 3.63 22.05 4.56
N LEU A 289 4.41 22.20 5.64
CA LEU A 289 4.63 23.48 6.32
C LEU A 289 5.80 24.30 5.73
N SER A 290 6.87 23.65 5.27
CA SER A 290 8.06 24.33 4.72
C SER A 290 7.86 24.81 3.29
N ALA A 291 7.14 24.05 2.45
CA ALA A 291 6.92 24.41 1.05
C ALA A 291 6.24 25.79 0.87
N PRO A 292 5.15 26.15 1.58
CA PRO A 292 4.56 27.50 1.49
C PRO A 292 5.55 28.62 1.80
N VAL A 293 6.45 28.41 2.76
CA VAL A 293 7.51 29.38 3.09
C VAL A 293 8.40 29.62 1.87
N LEU A 294 8.87 28.55 1.23
CA LEU A 294 9.68 28.67 0.01
C LEU A 294 8.88 29.25 -1.16
N ILE A 295 7.59 28.92 -1.29
CA ILE A 295 6.70 29.48 -2.33
C ILE A 295 6.63 31.01 -2.22
N VAL A 296 6.64 31.57 -1.00
CA VAL A 296 6.62 33.03 -0.78
C VAL A 296 8.00 33.65 -0.96
N PHE A 297 9.06 33.05 -0.38
CA PHE A 297 10.37 33.72 -0.32
C PHE A 297 11.23 33.54 -1.59
N VAL A 298 11.15 32.40 -2.28
CA VAL A 298 11.99 32.12 -3.44
C VAL A 298 11.74 33.08 -4.63
N PRO A 299 10.51 33.54 -4.96
CA PRO A 299 10.30 34.54 -6.00
C PRO A 299 11.01 35.86 -5.72
N ILE A 300 11.03 36.29 -4.45
CA ILE A 300 11.74 37.53 -4.02
C ILE A 300 13.24 37.37 -4.27
N LEU A 301 13.79 36.21 -3.88
CA LEU A 301 15.19 35.89 -4.14
C LEU A 301 15.50 35.83 -5.63
N ILE A 302 14.67 35.17 -6.44
CA ILE A 302 14.84 35.09 -7.89
C ILE A 302 14.83 36.50 -8.53
N PHE A 303 13.90 37.35 -8.10
CA PHE A 303 13.83 38.75 -8.57
C PHE A 303 15.14 39.47 -8.29
N TYR A 304 15.66 39.38 -7.05
CA TYR A 304 16.93 39.98 -6.67
C TYR A 304 18.11 39.43 -7.49
N LEU A 305 18.24 38.10 -7.61
CA LEU A 305 19.28 37.45 -8.38
C LEU A 305 19.26 37.83 -9.88
N ASN A 306 18.07 37.98 -10.46
CA ASN A 306 17.92 38.40 -11.84
C ASN A 306 18.37 39.86 -12.03
N LYS A 307 18.06 40.77 -11.07
CA LYS A 307 18.51 42.16 -11.08
C LYS A 307 20.04 42.26 -11.08
N GLU A 308 20.69 41.39 -10.29
CA GLU A 308 22.15 41.29 -10.22
C GLU A 308 22.77 40.42 -11.33
N LYS A 309 21.96 39.96 -12.32
CA LYS A 309 22.38 39.10 -13.44
C LYS A 309 23.11 37.80 -13.03
N ILE A 310 22.71 37.22 -11.93
CA ILE A 310 23.33 36.01 -11.39
C ILE A 310 22.79 34.77 -12.10
N ALA A 311 23.67 33.96 -12.73
CA ALA A 311 23.29 32.78 -13.53
C ALA A 311 22.50 31.73 -12.74
N ALA A 312 22.76 31.58 -11.41
CA ALA A 312 22.05 30.64 -10.55
C ALA A 312 20.53 30.92 -10.45
N ALA A 313 20.05 32.12 -10.76
CA ALA A 313 18.61 32.44 -10.77
C ALA A 313 17.80 31.48 -11.65
N LYS A 314 18.35 31.09 -12.80
CA LYS A 314 17.67 30.18 -13.75
C LYS A 314 17.47 28.77 -13.17
N GLU A 315 18.49 28.25 -12.51
CA GLU A 315 18.43 26.89 -11.91
C GLU A 315 17.50 26.85 -10.70
N ILE A 316 17.57 27.86 -9.82
CA ILE A 316 16.65 27.99 -8.68
C ILE A 316 15.21 28.14 -9.18
N LYS A 317 14.97 28.96 -10.24
CA LYS A 317 13.64 29.14 -10.84
C LYS A 317 13.07 27.83 -11.37
N LYS A 318 13.88 26.98 -12.03
CA LYS A 318 13.44 25.68 -12.54
C LYS A 318 12.94 24.80 -11.38
N LYS A 319 13.74 24.64 -10.32
CA LYS A 319 13.38 23.83 -9.13
C LYS A 319 12.16 24.39 -8.40
N TYR A 320 12.06 25.71 -8.30
CA TYR A 320 10.92 26.40 -7.72
C TYR A 320 9.60 26.11 -8.48
N ILE A 321 9.62 26.17 -9.81
CA ILE A 321 8.43 25.86 -10.62
C ILE A 321 8.00 24.40 -10.40
N ILE A 322 8.94 23.47 -10.36
CA ILE A 322 8.67 22.06 -10.12
C ILE A 322 8.11 21.84 -8.71
N LEU A 323 8.68 22.50 -7.70
CA LEU A 323 8.15 22.50 -6.34
C LEU A 323 6.69 22.96 -6.30
N CYS A 324 6.38 24.10 -6.95
CA CYS A 324 5.02 24.62 -7.01
C CYS A 324 4.05 23.64 -7.69
N ILE A 325 4.47 22.98 -8.79
CA ILE A 325 3.62 22.00 -9.50
C ILE A 325 3.28 20.81 -8.58
N PHE A 326 4.27 20.19 -7.94
CA PHE A 326 4.01 19.03 -7.08
C PHE A 326 3.30 19.39 -5.78
N TYR A 327 3.58 20.56 -5.21
CA TYR A 327 2.85 21.04 -4.05
C TYR A 327 1.38 21.35 -4.39
N ALA A 328 1.13 22.03 -5.52
CA ALA A 328 -0.23 22.26 -5.99
C ALA A 328 -0.97 20.95 -6.29
N ALA A 329 -0.30 19.94 -6.84
CA ALA A 329 -0.90 18.62 -7.04
C ALA A 329 -1.34 17.99 -5.70
N ASN A 330 -0.55 18.10 -4.63
CA ASN A 330 -0.94 17.64 -3.30
C ASN A 330 -2.14 18.43 -2.75
N VAL A 331 -2.13 19.74 -2.86
CA VAL A 331 -3.27 20.60 -2.44
C VAL A 331 -4.54 20.23 -3.20
N LEU A 332 -4.46 20.07 -4.52
CA LEU A 332 -5.61 19.68 -5.35
C LEU A 332 -6.13 18.28 -4.99
N ASN A 333 -5.25 17.32 -4.72
CA ASN A 333 -5.63 15.97 -4.24
C ASN A 333 -6.35 16.04 -2.89
N ALA A 334 -5.82 16.80 -1.94
CA ALA A 334 -6.46 16.98 -0.63
C ALA A 334 -7.84 17.65 -0.77
N LEU A 335 -7.96 18.72 -1.58
CA LEU A 335 -9.24 19.38 -1.87
C LEU A 335 -10.22 18.45 -2.57
N PHE A 336 -9.75 17.67 -3.55
CA PHE A 336 -10.59 16.69 -4.24
C PHE A 336 -11.11 15.63 -3.27
N THR A 337 -10.28 15.12 -2.36
CA THR A 337 -10.68 14.15 -1.33
C THR A 337 -11.73 14.75 -0.40
N CYS A 338 -11.54 15.99 0.06
CA CYS A 338 -12.53 16.69 0.89
C CYS A 338 -13.86 16.88 0.14
N PHE A 339 -13.82 17.27 -1.13
CA PHE A 339 -15.02 17.39 -1.97
C PHE A 339 -15.71 16.04 -2.16
N TYR A 340 -14.96 15.00 -2.55
CA TYR A 340 -15.48 13.68 -2.86
C TYR A 340 -16.14 12.98 -1.66
N THR A 341 -15.66 13.25 -0.44
CA THR A 341 -16.19 12.70 0.82
C THR A 341 -17.21 13.61 1.50
N SER A 342 -17.50 14.77 0.92
CA SER A 342 -18.49 15.71 1.47
C SER A 342 -19.91 15.13 1.42
N VAL A 343 -20.75 15.53 2.38
CA VAL A 343 -22.14 15.04 2.51
C VAL A 343 -22.93 15.12 1.19
N PRO A 344 -22.93 16.24 0.42
CA PRO A 344 -23.70 16.31 -0.82
C PRO A 344 -23.23 15.28 -1.88
N ILE A 345 -21.93 15.13 -2.05
CA ILE A 345 -21.36 14.21 -3.05
C ILE A 345 -21.58 12.76 -2.65
N VAL A 346 -21.40 12.43 -1.37
CA VAL A 346 -21.68 11.09 -0.85
C VAL A 346 -23.15 10.72 -1.05
N ASN A 347 -24.09 11.63 -0.77
CA ASN A 347 -25.51 11.40 -1.00
C ASN A 347 -25.83 11.15 -2.48
N ILE A 348 -25.24 11.95 -3.39
CA ILE A 348 -25.42 11.72 -4.84
C ILE A 348 -24.90 10.33 -5.24
N ARG A 349 -23.71 9.94 -4.77
CA ARG A 349 -23.11 8.63 -5.07
C ARG A 349 -23.89 7.48 -4.46
N GLN A 350 -24.36 7.62 -3.23
CA GLN A 350 -25.18 6.63 -2.53
C GLN A 350 -26.47 6.34 -3.31
N ASN A 351 -27.15 7.40 -3.80
CA ASN A 351 -28.40 7.28 -4.55
C ASN A 351 -28.19 6.82 -6.00
N ALA A 352 -27.02 7.05 -6.59
CA ALA A 352 -26.72 6.61 -7.94
C ALA A 352 -26.54 5.09 -8.06
N GLY A 353 -26.07 4.42 -6.98
CA GLY A 353 -25.80 2.99 -7.00
C GLY A 353 -24.68 2.58 -7.94
N GLY A 354 -24.49 1.27 -8.11
CA GLY A 354 -23.57 0.67 -9.07
C GLY A 354 -22.12 1.18 -8.96
N ILE A 355 -21.45 1.34 -10.08
CA ILE A 355 -20.03 1.72 -10.14
C ILE A 355 -19.76 3.12 -9.56
N LEU A 356 -20.70 4.06 -9.66
CA LEU A 356 -20.55 5.41 -9.07
C LEU A 356 -20.53 5.38 -7.56
N LYS A 357 -21.25 4.44 -6.96
CA LYS A 357 -21.24 4.21 -5.52
C LYS A 357 -19.99 3.46 -5.07
N THR A 358 -19.65 2.37 -5.74
CA THR A 358 -18.66 1.40 -5.27
C THR A 358 -17.22 1.76 -5.64
N PHE A 359 -17.00 2.47 -6.75
CA PHE A 359 -15.65 2.83 -7.22
C PHE A 359 -15.08 4.03 -6.45
N GLN A 360 -13.88 3.86 -5.90
CA GLN A 360 -13.23 4.84 -5.05
C GLN A 360 -12.24 5.71 -5.85
N ILE A 361 -12.74 6.60 -6.70
CA ILE A 361 -11.89 7.49 -7.51
C ILE A 361 -11.01 8.42 -6.67
N ASN A 362 -11.38 8.69 -5.40
CA ASN A 362 -10.58 9.51 -4.49
C ASN A 362 -9.24 8.86 -4.11
N ARG A 363 -9.02 7.57 -4.36
CA ARG A 363 -7.70 6.93 -4.18
C ARG A 363 -6.59 7.56 -5.03
N ILE A 364 -6.91 8.54 -5.87
CA ILE A 364 -5.94 9.41 -6.52
C ILE A 364 -4.94 10.04 -5.50
N TYR A 365 -5.30 10.15 -4.23
CA TYR A 365 -4.41 10.57 -3.16
C TYR A 365 -3.21 9.61 -2.94
N TRP A 366 -3.23 8.37 -3.48
CA TRP A 366 -2.08 7.49 -3.46
C TRP A 366 -0.86 8.02 -4.21
N MET A 367 -1.03 9.06 -5.03
CA MET A 367 0.07 9.78 -5.66
C MET A 367 0.74 10.82 -4.74
N MET A 368 0.07 11.22 -3.63
CA MET A 368 0.57 12.29 -2.75
C MET A 368 1.96 12.00 -2.16
N PRO A 369 2.29 10.77 -1.69
CA PRO A 369 3.62 10.47 -1.19
C PRO A 369 4.71 10.79 -2.21
N ALA A 370 4.55 10.36 -3.45
CA ALA A 370 5.49 10.64 -4.54
C ALA A 370 5.62 12.15 -4.80
N CYS A 371 4.51 12.88 -4.81
CA CYS A 371 4.50 14.33 -4.98
C CYS A 371 5.20 15.06 -3.83
N PHE A 372 4.95 14.66 -2.57
CA PHE A 372 5.66 15.22 -1.42
C PHE A 372 7.17 14.95 -1.46
N MET A 373 7.59 13.77 -1.90
CA MET A 373 9.01 13.48 -2.09
C MET A 373 9.64 14.35 -3.18
N CYS A 374 8.93 14.63 -4.27
CA CYS A 374 9.40 15.58 -5.29
C CYS A 374 9.52 17.00 -4.74
N VAL A 375 8.58 17.43 -3.88
CA VAL A 375 8.68 18.71 -3.15
C VAL A 375 9.94 18.71 -2.27
N LEU A 376 10.15 17.67 -1.45
CA LEU A 376 11.32 17.55 -0.57
C LEU A 376 12.65 17.61 -1.34
N ILE A 377 12.74 16.91 -2.48
CA ILE A 377 13.92 17.00 -3.37
C ILE A 377 14.19 18.45 -3.78
N CYS A 378 13.15 19.16 -4.21
CA CYS A 378 13.28 20.56 -4.65
C CYS A 378 13.62 21.48 -3.48
N GLU A 379 13.04 21.31 -2.30
CA GLU A 379 13.35 22.09 -1.09
C GLU A 379 14.82 21.95 -0.69
N ILE A 380 15.30 20.71 -0.54
CA ILE A 380 16.71 20.45 -0.21
C ILE A 380 17.63 21.04 -1.27
N ALA A 381 17.31 20.83 -2.56
CA ALA A 381 18.14 21.33 -3.65
C ALA A 381 18.18 22.87 -3.70
N ILE A 382 17.05 23.55 -3.47
CA ILE A 382 16.98 25.01 -3.40
C ILE A 382 17.79 25.54 -2.21
N PHE A 383 17.63 24.98 -1.03
CA PHE A 383 18.42 25.37 0.15
C PHE A 383 19.93 25.21 -0.08
N LEU A 384 20.35 24.09 -0.69
CA LEU A 384 21.76 23.85 -1.01
C LEU A 384 22.29 24.83 -2.08
N ASP A 385 21.49 25.19 -3.08
CA ASP A 385 21.89 26.18 -4.08
C ASP A 385 22.01 27.58 -3.46
N ILE A 386 21.09 27.95 -2.56
CA ILE A 386 21.17 29.20 -1.81
C ILE A 386 22.43 29.22 -0.92
N ALA A 387 22.72 28.12 -0.22
CA ALA A 387 23.93 28.00 0.60
C ALA A 387 25.21 28.18 -0.25
N LYS A 388 25.27 27.56 -1.44
CA LYS A 388 26.40 27.73 -2.38
C LYS A 388 26.58 29.19 -2.82
N LEU A 389 25.48 29.91 -3.07
CA LEU A 389 25.52 31.33 -3.42
C LEU A 389 26.11 32.20 -2.31
N PHE A 390 25.70 31.95 -1.07
CA PHE A 390 26.22 32.71 0.08
C PHE A 390 27.67 32.37 0.40
N LEU A 391 28.11 31.12 0.20
CA LEU A 391 29.48 30.68 0.43
C LEU A 391 30.46 31.17 -0.65
N ASN A 392 29.99 31.46 -1.86
CA ASN A 392 30.80 32.07 -2.91
C ASN A 392 31.12 33.53 -2.58
N LYS A 393 32.34 33.75 -2.09
CA LYS A 393 32.86 35.03 -1.56
C LYS A 393 32.66 36.28 -2.43
N SER A 394 32.24 36.14 -3.69
CA SER A 394 32.04 37.27 -4.62
C SER A 394 30.80 38.10 -4.29
N LEU A 395 29.79 37.55 -3.61
CA LEU A 395 28.53 38.23 -3.37
C LEU A 395 28.39 38.83 -1.97
N TYR A 396 28.98 38.21 -0.92
CA TYR A 396 28.79 38.65 0.46
C TYR A 396 30.03 38.48 1.32
N LYS A 397 30.97 39.39 1.24
CA LYS A 397 32.18 39.44 2.12
C LYS A 397 31.87 39.53 3.62
N LYS A 398 30.62 39.82 4.02
CA LYS A 398 30.21 40.06 5.41
C LYS A 398 29.15 39.07 5.95
N ALA A 399 28.78 38.00 5.19
CA ALA A 399 27.58 37.19 5.54
C ALA A 399 27.75 36.25 6.73
N GLY A 400 28.95 35.97 7.22
CA GLY A 400 29.18 35.23 8.48
C GLY A 400 28.30 33.95 8.61
N PHE A 401 27.67 33.79 9.76
CA PHE A 401 26.78 32.68 10.09
C PHE A 401 25.54 32.57 9.15
N ILE A 402 25.06 33.69 8.59
CA ILE A 402 23.90 33.73 7.67
C ILE A 402 24.15 32.87 6.40
N SER A 403 25.41 32.73 5.96
CA SER A 403 25.75 31.91 4.79
C SER A 403 25.52 30.41 4.98
N ILE A 404 25.50 29.93 6.23
CA ILE A 404 25.32 28.52 6.57
C ILE A 404 23.84 28.19 6.84
N LEU A 405 23.03 29.20 7.17
CA LEU A 405 21.62 29.03 7.54
C LEU A 405 20.80 28.19 6.55
N PRO A 406 20.87 28.38 5.21
CA PRO A 406 20.12 27.53 4.29
C PRO A 406 20.54 26.06 4.33
N ALA A 407 21.83 25.78 4.53
CA ALA A 407 22.29 24.39 4.71
C ALA A 407 21.75 23.78 6.01
N LEU A 408 21.71 24.55 7.10
CA LEU A 408 21.10 24.13 8.35
C LEU A 408 19.59 23.89 8.22
N CYS A 409 18.89 24.70 7.43
CA CYS A 409 17.49 24.48 7.11
C CYS A 409 17.27 23.16 6.34
N ALA A 410 18.12 22.86 5.34
CA ALA A 410 18.05 21.59 4.62
C ALA A 410 18.31 20.39 5.55
N ILE A 411 19.30 20.49 6.45
CA ILE A 411 19.60 19.45 7.44
C ILE A 411 18.44 19.29 8.41
N GLY A 412 17.94 20.39 8.98
CA GLY A 412 16.83 20.38 9.94
C GLY A 412 15.56 19.77 9.35
N LEU A 413 15.19 20.18 8.13
CA LEU A 413 14.06 19.62 7.37
C LEU A 413 14.24 18.10 7.20
N THR A 414 15.41 17.67 6.75
CA THR A 414 15.72 16.25 6.54
C THR A 414 15.65 15.45 7.85
N LEU A 415 16.23 15.94 8.94
CA LEU A 415 16.24 15.23 10.22
C LEU A 415 14.84 15.12 10.83
N VAL A 416 14.04 16.17 10.78
CA VAL A 416 12.64 16.14 11.28
C VAL A 416 11.83 15.14 10.48
N PHE A 417 11.91 15.20 9.15
CA PHE A 417 11.21 14.26 8.29
C PHE A 417 11.69 12.81 8.48
N ALA A 418 13.01 12.59 8.56
CA ALA A 418 13.58 11.26 8.79
C ALA A 418 13.13 10.66 10.14
N LYS A 419 13.03 11.49 11.19
CA LYS A 419 12.48 11.07 12.49
C LYS A 419 11.04 10.60 12.35
N ASP A 420 10.17 11.38 11.70
CA ASP A 420 8.75 11.06 11.55
C ASP A 420 8.57 9.79 10.70
N VAL A 421 9.35 9.63 9.62
CA VAL A 421 9.39 8.41 8.80
C VAL A 421 9.85 7.22 9.64
N TYR A 422 10.94 7.35 10.42
CA TYR A 422 11.45 6.26 11.26
C TYR A 422 10.41 5.76 12.27
N LEU A 423 9.71 6.68 12.94
CA LEU A 423 8.70 6.34 13.95
C LEU A 423 7.44 5.69 13.36
N SER A 424 7.10 5.99 12.11
CA SER A 424 5.95 5.38 11.39
C SER A 424 6.32 4.11 10.62
N SER A 425 7.60 3.82 10.46
CA SER A 425 8.10 2.71 9.65
C SER A 425 8.06 1.37 10.39
N PRO A 426 7.74 0.26 9.71
CA PRO A 426 7.97 -1.10 10.23
C PRO A 426 9.42 -1.34 10.67
N PHE A 427 10.37 -0.60 10.09
CA PHE A 427 11.79 -0.66 10.46
C PHE A 427 12.05 -0.34 11.94
N TYR A 428 11.28 0.59 12.53
CA TYR A 428 11.35 0.92 13.96
C TYR A 428 11.13 -0.32 14.84
N HIS A 429 10.09 -1.08 14.55
CA HIS A 429 9.74 -2.29 15.29
C HIS A 429 10.79 -3.40 15.08
N ASN A 430 11.22 -3.57 13.83
CA ASN A 430 12.19 -4.59 13.46
C ASN A 430 13.59 -4.36 14.08
N ILE A 431 14.04 -3.12 14.14
CA ILE A 431 15.31 -2.80 14.83
C ILE A 431 15.19 -3.07 16.34
N ARG A 432 14.06 -2.73 16.95
CA ARG A 432 13.84 -3.01 18.37
C ARG A 432 13.82 -4.51 18.67
N LEU A 433 13.23 -5.32 17.80
CA LEU A 433 13.29 -6.78 17.90
C LEU A 433 14.73 -7.31 17.82
N MET A 434 15.55 -6.78 16.91
CA MET A 434 16.95 -7.19 16.80
C MET A 434 17.78 -6.81 18.02
N VAL A 435 17.48 -5.66 18.67
CA VAL A 435 18.23 -5.14 19.81
C VAL A 435 17.70 -5.72 21.13
N PHE A 436 16.40 -5.92 21.26
CA PHE A 436 15.71 -6.33 22.49
C PHE A 436 14.82 -7.58 22.28
N PRO A 437 15.35 -8.70 21.76
CA PRO A 437 14.55 -9.85 21.34
C PRO A 437 13.77 -10.53 22.47
N LYS A 438 14.19 -10.38 23.74
CA LYS A 438 13.56 -11.03 24.91
C LYS A 438 12.44 -10.19 25.55
N THR A 439 12.39 -8.89 25.30
CA THR A 439 11.52 -7.96 26.02
C THR A 439 10.59 -7.17 25.12
N TYR A 440 10.77 -7.30 23.81
CA TYR A 440 9.96 -6.60 22.83
C TYR A 440 9.14 -7.60 22.03
N HIS A 441 7.84 -7.64 22.29
CA HIS A 441 6.89 -8.52 21.64
C HIS A 441 6.06 -7.73 20.62
N VAL A 442 5.87 -8.29 19.44
CA VAL A 442 5.11 -7.69 18.33
C VAL A 442 4.46 -8.79 17.51
N ASP A 443 3.51 -8.38 16.67
CA ASP A 443 2.94 -9.28 15.69
C ASP A 443 4.00 -9.66 14.64
N SER A 444 4.08 -10.95 14.37
CA SER A 444 5.01 -11.52 13.40
C SER A 444 4.27 -12.48 12.48
N TRP A 445 4.87 -12.83 11.36
CA TRP A 445 4.35 -13.86 10.46
C TRP A 445 4.11 -15.19 11.18
N ARG A 446 5.12 -15.65 11.94
CA ARG A 446 5.05 -16.91 12.68
C ARG A 446 3.89 -16.91 13.66
N LYS A 447 3.77 -15.85 14.46
CA LYS A 447 2.70 -15.73 15.45
C LYS A 447 1.31 -15.66 14.80
N TYR A 448 1.19 -14.94 13.69
CA TYR A 448 -0.10 -14.73 13.03
C TYR A 448 -0.58 -15.99 12.28
N TYR A 449 0.29 -16.59 11.43
CA TYR A 449 -0.11 -17.75 10.63
C TYR A 449 -0.04 -19.07 11.38
N ALA A 450 0.73 -19.15 12.47
CA ALA A 450 0.81 -20.30 13.38
C ALA A 450 0.84 -21.64 12.64
N GLU A 451 1.76 -21.76 11.65
CA GLU A 451 1.79 -22.89 10.70
C GLU A 451 1.90 -24.25 11.41
N ASP A 452 2.75 -24.35 12.45
CA ASP A 452 2.93 -25.57 13.24
C ASP A 452 1.64 -25.96 13.99
N LEU A 453 0.94 -24.97 14.59
CA LEU A 453 -0.32 -25.16 15.29
C LEU A 453 -1.44 -25.62 14.35
N PHE A 454 -1.50 -25.06 13.12
CA PHE A 454 -2.50 -25.46 12.13
C PHE A 454 -2.22 -26.84 11.51
N GLU A 455 -0.97 -27.33 11.52
CA GLU A 455 -0.69 -28.74 11.22
C GLU A 455 -1.24 -29.67 12.32
N GLU A 456 -1.22 -29.27 13.60
CA GLU A 456 -1.88 -30.02 14.67
C GLU A 456 -3.41 -30.02 14.49
N VAL A 457 -4.02 -28.89 14.10
CA VAL A 457 -5.46 -28.83 13.77
C VAL A 457 -5.82 -29.86 12.68
N LYS A 458 -5.02 -29.94 11.60
CA LYS A 458 -5.23 -30.96 10.54
C LYS A 458 -5.17 -32.39 11.09
N ASN A 459 -4.22 -32.67 11.97
CA ASN A 459 -4.06 -34.00 12.58
C ASN A 459 -5.25 -34.37 13.47
N VAL A 460 -5.81 -33.41 14.22
CA VAL A 460 -6.99 -33.61 15.06
C VAL A 460 -8.23 -33.89 14.23
N ILE A 461 -8.44 -33.14 13.15
CA ILE A 461 -9.55 -33.37 12.21
C ILE A 461 -9.38 -34.75 11.51
N GLY A 462 -8.16 -35.08 11.10
CA GLY A 462 -7.81 -36.38 10.54
C GLY A 462 -8.37 -36.66 9.14
N GLU A 463 -9.01 -35.68 8.49
CA GLU A 463 -9.56 -35.80 7.14
C GLU A 463 -8.69 -35.09 6.12
N GLU A 464 -8.78 -35.54 4.86
CA GLU A 464 -8.09 -34.88 3.74
C GLU A 464 -8.67 -33.50 3.46
N GLN A 465 -7.80 -32.50 3.35
CA GLN A 465 -8.18 -31.14 3.02
C GLN A 465 -8.96 -31.09 1.70
N GLY A 466 -10.04 -30.28 1.68
CA GLY A 466 -10.96 -30.20 0.55
C GLY A 466 -12.17 -31.14 0.61
N ARG A 467 -12.17 -32.12 1.54
CA ARG A 467 -13.36 -32.92 1.84
C ARG A 467 -14.29 -32.26 2.84
N TYR A 468 -13.77 -31.30 3.59
CA TYR A 468 -14.49 -30.53 4.60
C TYR A 468 -14.19 -29.03 4.45
N LYS A 469 -15.05 -28.22 5.01
CA LYS A 469 -14.87 -26.77 5.12
C LYS A 469 -14.98 -26.32 6.55
N VAL A 470 -14.28 -25.23 6.86
CA VAL A 470 -14.24 -24.66 8.22
C VAL A 470 -14.80 -23.23 8.24
N ALA A 471 -15.24 -22.81 9.41
CA ALA A 471 -15.43 -21.40 9.77
C ALA A 471 -14.56 -21.07 10.99
N CYS A 472 -14.20 -19.81 11.17
CA CYS A 472 -13.29 -19.36 12.22
C CYS A 472 -13.94 -18.34 13.15
N ILE A 473 -13.59 -18.40 14.46
CA ILE A 473 -13.96 -17.40 15.46
C ILE A 473 -12.81 -17.17 16.44
N GLY A 474 -12.46 -15.92 16.74
CA GLY A 474 -11.31 -15.58 17.58
C GLY A 474 -9.95 -15.92 16.94
N VAL A 475 -9.96 -16.39 15.72
CA VAL A 475 -8.84 -16.53 14.79
C VAL A 475 -9.32 -16.12 13.40
N ASN A 476 -8.51 -15.35 12.69
CA ASN A 476 -8.90 -14.83 11.38
C ASN A 476 -8.95 -15.97 10.34
N SER A 477 -9.98 -16.01 9.50
CA SER A 477 -10.09 -17.03 8.43
C SER A 477 -8.94 -16.98 7.42
N SER A 478 -8.24 -15.83 7.29
CA SER A 478 -7.02 -15.74 6.50
C SER A 478 -5.91 -16.67 6.97
N VAL A 479 -5.86 -16.97 8.28
CA VAL A 479 -4.91 -17.92 8.88
C VAL A 479 -5.23 -19.34 8.43
N ALA A 480 -6.50 -19.75 8.51
CA ALA A 480 -6.94 -21.05 8.04
C ALA A 480 -6.70 -21.21 6.52
N LEU A 481 -7.06 -20.20 5.72
CA LEU A 481 -6.84 -20.15 4.27
C LEU A 481 -5.37 -20.26 3.89
N PHE A 482 -4.50 -19.53 4.60
CA PHE A 482 -3.06 -19.60 4.39
C PHE A 482 -2.52 -20.98 4.64
N ASN A 483 -3.02 -21.67 5.68
CA ASN A 483 -2.67 -23.04 6.04
C ASN A 483 -3.36 -24.12 5.18
N GLY A 484 -4.09 -23.72 4.14
CA GLY A 484 -4.65 -24.60 3.11
C GLY A 484 -6.04 -25.15 3.42
N PHE A 485 -6.70 -24.64 4.46
CA PHE A 485 -8.09 -25.02 4.75
C PHE A 485 -9.05 -24.39 3.73
N TYR A 486 -10.16 -25.07 3.51
CA TYR A 486 -11.30 -24.59 2.74
C TYR A 486 -12.27 -23.91 3.71
N THR A 487 -12.62 -22.66 3.47
CA THR A 487 -13.46 -21.91 4.41
C THR A 487 -14.81 -21.53 3.82
N VAL A 488 -15.81 -21.36 4.69
CA VAL A 488 -17.09 -20.73 4.35
C VAL A 488 -17.10 -19.26 4.76
N ASP A 489 -16.17 -18.83 5.55
CA ASP A 489 -15.96 -17.44 5.95
C ASP A 489 -14.77 -16.81 5.21
N GLY A 490 -14.63 -15.49 5.28
CA GLY A 490 -13.52 -14.82 4.59
C GLY A 490 -13.61 -13.30 4.56
N TYR A 491 -12.48 -12.70 4.15
CA TYR A 491 -12.37 -11.27 3.89
C TYR A 491 -12.18 -11.01 2.40
N SER A 492 -13.18 -10.37 1.79
CA SER A 492 -13.11 -9.92 0.40
C SER A 492 -13.70 -8.53 0.20
N THR A 493 -13.08 -7.78 -0.69
CA THR A 493 -13.60 -6.46 -1.10
C THR A 493 -14.65 -6.56 -2.21
N ASP A 494 -14.87 -7.74 -2.78
CA ASP A 494 -15.84 -7.97 -3.85
C ASP A 494 -16.24 -9.46 -3.91
N TYR A 495 -17.49 -9.78 -3.59
CA TYR A 495 -18.08 -11.11 -3.67
C TYR A 495 -19.60 -11.01 -3.87
N PRO A 496 -20.30 -12.13 -4.24
CA PRO A 496 -21.73 -12.12 -4.53
C PRO A 496 -22.58 -11.66 -3.35
N LEU A 497 -23.55 -10.78 -3.63
CA LEU A 497 -24.51 -10.28 -2.64
C LEU A 497 -25.35 -11.41 -2.04
N ASP A 498 -25.75 -12.38 -2.86
CA ASP A 498 -26.51 -13.55 -2.38
C ASP A 498 -25.72 -14.33 -1.32
N TYR A 499 -24.39 -14.46 -1.49
CA TYR A 499 -23.54 -15.08 -0.49
C TYR A 499 -23.55 -14.30 0.84
N LYS A 500 -23.52 -12.97 0.79
CA LYS A 500 -23.65 -12.11 1.98
C LYS A 500 -24.97 -12.39 2.71
N HIS A 501 -26.05 -12.49 1.95
CA HIS A 501 -27.38 -12.74 2.52
C HIS A 501 -27.50 -14.14 3.15
N GLU A 502 -26.93 -15.16 2.50
CA GLU A 502 -26.90 -16.51 3.09
C GLU A 502 -26.05 -16.53 4.38
N PHE A 503 -24.86 -15.89 4.36
CA PHE A 503 -24.02 -15.84 5.55
C PHE A 503 -24.65 -15.02 6.68
N ARG A 504 -25.43 -13.97 6.33
CA ARG A 504 -26.18 -13.16 7.31
C ARG A 504 -27.14 -13.99 8.15
N LYS A 505 -27.76 -15.03 7.56
CA LYS A 505 -28.68 -15.93 8.28
C LYS A 505 -27.98 -16.70 9.41
N VAL A 506 -26.69 -16.96 9.27
CA VAL A 506 -25.87 -17.64 10.30
C VAL A 506 -25.72 -16.79 11.54
N ILE A 507 -25.45 -15.48 11.34
CA ILE A 507 -25.01 -14.54 12.39
C ILE A 507 -26.10 -13.53 12.79
N GLU A 508 -27.29 -13.63 12.26
CA GLU A 508 -28.37 -12.64 12.39
C GLU A 508 -28.63 -12.24 13.85
N LYS A 509 -28.79 -13.22 14.75
CA LYS A 509 -29.07 -12.95 16.15
C LYS A 509 -27.89 -12.29 16.88
N GLU A 510 -26.66 -12.59 16.50
CA GLU A 510 -25.48 -11.89 17.05
C GLU A 510 -25.41 -10.43 16.58
N LEU A 511 -25.78 -10.15 15.32
CA LEU A 511 -25.85 -8.79 14.80
C LEU A 511 -26.95 -7.97 15.48
N GLU A 512 -28.06 -8.60 15.89
CA GLU A 512 -29.16 -7.92 16.60
C GLU A 512 -28.81 -7.53 18.04
N LYS A 513 -27.78 -8.14 18.64
CA LYS A 513 -27.30 -7.81 19.98
C LYS A 513 -26.42 -6.56 20.02
N ASP A 514 -25.82 -6.15 18.88
CA ASP A 514 -24.87 -5.04 18.79
C ASP A 514 -25.05 -4.25 17.48
N GLU A 515 -25.59 -3.03 17.57
CA GLU A 515 -25.84 -2.16 16.42
C GLU A 515 -24.55 -1.75 15.67
N GLY A 516 -23.41 -1.67 16.38
CA GLY A 516 -22.11 -1.39 15.77
C GLY A 516 -21.66 -2.56 14.89
N LEU A 517 -21.77 -3.78 15.39
CA LEU A 517 -21.47 -5.01 14.68
C LEU A 517 -22.40 -5.21 13.49
N LYS A 518 -23.70 -4.97 13.69
CA LYS A 518 -24.71 -4.99 12.63
C LYS A 518 -24.36 -4.00 11.52
N GLY A 519 -24.07 -2.75 11.89
CA GLY A 519 -23.64 -1.75 10.92
C GLY A 519 -22.34 -2.13 10.20
N TYR A 520 -21.41 -2.76 10.90
CA TYR A 520 -20.16 -3.24 10.30
C TYR A 520 -20.40 -4.32 9.23
N PHE A 521 -21.27 -5.29 9.49
CA PHE A 521 -21.61 -6.31 8.51
C PHE A 521 -22.58 -5.81 7.43
N ASP A 522 -23.71 -5.21 7.81
CA ASP A 522 -24.77 -4.83 6.86
C ASP A 522 -24.31 -3.69 5.94
N ASN A 523 -23.64 -2.65 6.50
CA ASN A 523 -23.29 -1.44 5.76
C ASN A 523 -21.92 -1.50 5.05
N TRP A 524 -20.96 -2.28 5.56
CA TRP A 524 -19.63 -2.43 4.94
C TRP A 524 -19.43 -3.83 4.35
N GLY A 525 -19.65 -4.87 5.13
CA GLY A 525 -19.82 -6.25 4.71
C GLY A 525 -18.64 -6.94 4.04
N ASN A 526 -17.43 -6.40 4.07
CA ASN A 526 -16.28 -7.06 3.42
C ASN A 526 -15.80 -8.31 4.16
N ARG A 527 -16.22 -8.50 5.42
CA ARG A 527 -15.88 -9.67 6.24
C ARG A 527 -17.12 -10.50 6.51
N CYS A 528 -17.20 -11.67 5.89
CA CYS A 528 -18.12 -12.73 6.27
C CYS A 528 -17.40 -13.58 7.33
N TYR A 529 -17.54 -13.24 8.60
CA TYR A 529 -16.93 -13.95 9.72
C TYR A 529 -18.02 -14.44 10.68
N LEU A 530 -17.75 -15.48 11.44
CA LEU A 530 -18.57 -15.79 12.60
C LEU A 530 -18.39 -14.65 13.61
N TYR A 531 -19.48 -13.89 13.84
CA TYR A 531 -19.50 -12.80 14.82
C TYR A 531 -20.01 -13.27 16.16
N SER A 532 -19.49 -12.66 17.22
CA SER A 532 -20.04 -12.70 18.58
C SER A 532 -20.13 -11.28 19.10
N ALA A 533 -21.27 -10.92 19.67
CA ALA A 533 -21.45 -9.61 20.30
C ALA A 533 -20.48 -9.38 21.47
N VAL A 534 -19.98 -10.45 22.08
CA VAL A 534 -18.97 -10.39 23.15
C VAL A 534 -17.60 -9.98 22.60
N LEU A 535 -17.21 -10.55 21.44
CA LEU A 535 -15.91 -10.29 20.82
C LEU A 535 -15.88 -9.01 19.98
N GLN A 536 -17.04 -8.57 19.51
CA GLN A 536 -17.18 -7.42 18.61
C GLN A 536 -16.25 -7.54 17.38
N ASN A 537 -15.38 -6.55 17.14
CA ASN A 537 -14.43 -6.51 16.03
C ASN A 537 -13.04 -7.11 16.39
N ASN A 538 -12.93 -7.86 17.49
CA ASN A 538 -11.70 -8.54 17.85
C ASN A 538 -11.68 -9.92 17.20
N PHE A 539 -11.03 -10.02 16.04
CA PHE A 539 -11.00 -11.23 15.21
C PHE A 539 -9.80 -12.13 15.48
N ASP A 540 -8.76 -11.62 16.15
CA ASP A 540 -7.55 -12.37 16.50
C ASP A 540 -7.34 -12.35 18.02
N ILE A 541 -7.60 -13.47 18.66
CA ILE A 541 -7.53 -13.61 20.12
C ILE A 541 -6.38 -14.53 20.46
N TYR A 542 -5.28 -13.93 20.87
CA TYR A 542 -4.16 -14.63 21.46
C TYR A 542 -4.42 -14.85 22.96
N ARG A 543 -3.93 -15.96 23.50
CA ARG A 543 -4.14 -16.34 24.91
C ARG A 543 -5.62 -16.49 25.29
N GLY A 544 -6.45 -16.95 24.36
CA GLY A 544 -7.91 -17.06 24.55
C GLY A 544 -8.36 -18.21 25.45
N GLU A 545 -7.46 -18.89 26.15
CA GLU A 545 -7.76 -20.09 26.95
C GLU A 545 -8.88 -19.87 27.97
N GLY A 546 -8.90 -18.71 28.62
CA GLY A 546 -9.92 -18.34 29.60
C GLY A 546 -11.10 -17.55 29.05
N MET A 547 -11.16 -17.28 27.74
CA MET A 547 -12.22 -16.47 27.14
C MET A 547 -13.38 -17.36 26.69
N ASN A 548 -14.58 -17.05 27.19
CA ASN A 548 -15.80 -17.79 26.91
C ASN A 548 -16.79 -16.93 26.14
N ILE A 549 -17.50 -17.57 25.20
CA ILE A 549 -18.63 -16.97 24.49
C ILE A 549 -19.81 -17.96 24.46
N ALA A 550 -21.02 -17.41 24.39
CA ALA A 550 -22.25 -18.19 24.19
C ALA A 550 -23.04 -17.58 23.02
N PRO A 551 -22.61 -17.82 21.76
CA PRO A 551 -23.22 -17.19 20.59
C PRO A 551 -24.57 -17.81 20.22
N ASP A 552 -25.43 -17.02 19.59
CA ASP A 552 -26.71 -17.44 19.01
C ASP A 552 -26.60 -17.63 17.48
N TRP A 553 -25.75 -18.54 17.04
CA TRP A 553 -25.61 -18.82 15.61
C TRP A 553 -26.70 -19.77 15.11
N ASN A 554 -27.08 -19.59 13.85
CA ASN A 554 -27.90 -20.55 13.13
C ASN A 554 -26.99 -21.60 12.46
N ILE A 555 -26.78 -22.70 13.19
CA ILE A 555 -25.87 -23.78 12.74
C ILE A 555 -26.43 -24.52 11.51
N ASP A 556 -27.75 -24.64 11.36
CA ASP A 556 -28.36 -25.26 10.18
C ASP A 556 -28.04 -24.42 8.91
N ALA A 557 -28.09 -23.10 9.02
CA ALA A 557 -27.68 -22.23 7.94
C ALA A 557 -26.19 -22.36 7.62
N LEU A 558 -25.32 -22.45 8.64
CA LEU A 558 -23.88 -22.65 8.48
C LEU A 558 -23.59 -24.01 7.80
N LYS A 559 -24.26 -25.06 8.23
CA LYS A 559 -24.17 -26.41 7.64
C LYS A 559 -24.64 -26.41 6.18
N SER A 560 -25.73 -25.69 5.87
CA SER A 560 -26.23 -25.59 4.49
C SER A 560 -25.23 -24.89 3.53
N MET A 561 -24.33 -24.07 4.07
CA MET A 561 -23.20 -23.48 3.33
C MET A 561 -22.02 -24.46 3.17
N GLY A 562 -22.12 -25.66 3.74
CA GLY A 562 -21.12 -26.72 3.67
C GLY A 562 -20.00 -26.60 4.72
N CYS A 563 -20.27 -25.99 5.86
CA CYS A 563 -19.33 -25.95 6.98
C CYS A 563 -19.43 -27.23 7.81
N ASP A 564 -18.31 -27.89 8.05
CA ASP A 564 -18.21 -29.13 8.81
C ASP A 564 -17.57 -28.91 10.18
N TYR A 565 -16.64 -27.96 10.29
CA TYR A 565 -15.93 -27.65 11.54
C TYR A 565 -15.86 -26.16 11.82
N ILE A 566 -15.81 -25.81 13.12
CA ILE A 566 -15.50 -24.46 13.59
C ILE A 566 -14.15 -24.50 14.30
N ILE A 567 -13.19 -23.70 13.82
CA ILE A 567 -11.90 -23.47 14.49
C ILE A 567 -12.05 -22.22 15.36
N SER A 568 -11.92 -22.39 16.66
CA SER A 568 -12.19 -21.34 17.64
C SER A 568 -10.96 -21.00 18.48
N GLY A 569 -10.58 -19.72 18.54
CA GLY A 569 -9.61 -19.18 19.49
C GLY A 569 -10.19 -18.90 20.89
N VAL A 570 -11.45 -19.25 21.13
CA VAL A 570 -12.16 -19.04 22.40
C VAL A 570 -13.01 -20.26 22.74
N ASN A 571 -13.46 -20.39 24.00
CA ASN A 571 -14.36 -21.46 24.41
C ASN A 571 -15.82 -21.10 24.08
N ILE A 572 -16.57 -22.03 23.47
CA ILE A 572 -18.01 -21.90 23.16
C ILE A 572 -18.78 -22.65 24.26
N GLU A 573 -19.32 -21.90 25.25
CA GLU A 573 -19.97 -22.50 26.42
C GLU A 573 -21.25 -23.26 26.09
N ASN A 574 -21.98 -22.78 25.07
CA ASN A 574 -23.26 -23.36 24.64
C ASN A 574 -23.11 -24.31 23.43
N ALA A 575 -21.89 -24.85 23.18
CA ALA A 575 -21.59 -25.70 22.04
C ALA A 575 -22.59 -26.85 21.87
N GLU A 576 -22.86 -27.58 22.95
CA GLU A 576 -23.77 -28.74 22.93
C GLU A 576 -25.20 -28.34 22.51
N SER A 577 -25.70 -27.20 23.02
CA SER A 577 -27.04 -26.71 22.66
C SER A 577 -27.11 -26.17 21.19
N LEU A 578 -25.98 -25.84 20.59
CA LEU A 578 -25.85 -25.50 19.19
C LEU A 578 -25.63 -26.75 18.28
N GLY A 579 -25.57 -27.95 18.85
CA GLY A 579 -25.26 -29.17 18.08
C GLY A 579 -23.78 -29.22 17.63
N LEU A 580 -22.89 -28.57 18.39
CA LEU A 580 -21.46 -28.60 18.17
C LEU A 580 -20.78 -29.57 19.13
N LYS A 581 -19.89 -30.41 18.62
CA LYS A 581 -19.12 -31.36 19.41
C LYS A 581 -17.65 -30.94 19.44
N LEU A 582 -17.11 -30.66 20.63
CA LEU A 582 -15.69 -30.43 20.82
C LEU A 582 -14.91 -31.73 20.57
N ILE A 583 -13.89 -31.66 19.68
CA ILE A 583 -13.12 -32.88 19.29
C ILE A 583 -11.70 -32.89 19.86
N ASN A 584 -11.23 -31.83 20.50
CA ASN A 584 -9.97 -31.79 21.25
C ASN A 584 -10.23 -31.44 22.72
N ASP A 585 -9.85 -32.33 23.65
CA ASP A 585 -10.09 -32.16 25.08
C ASP A 585 -9.42 -30.93 25.67
N GLU A 586 -8.18 -30.65 25.25
CA GLU A 586 -7.40 -29.49 25.64
C GLU A 586 -7.19 -28.57 24.43
N PRO A 587 -7.13 -27.22 24.63
CA PRO A 587 -6.84 -26.30 23.55
C PRO A 587 -5.45 -26.57 22.95
N LEU A 588 -5.36 -26.55 21.63
CA LEU A 588 -4.07 -26.61 20.93
C LEU A 588 -3.35 -25.25 21.05
N MET A 589 -2.11 -25.25 21.51
CA MET A 589 -1.31 -24.04 21.73
C MET A 589 0.16 -24.31 21.38
N GLU A 590 0.84 -23.38 20.69
CA GLU A 590 2.29 -23.47 20.46
C GLU A 590 3.06 -22.93 21.68
N ASP A 591 2.64 -21.78 22.23
CA ASP A 591 3.21 -21.12 23.41
C ASP A 591 2.17 -20.22 24.11
N GLU A 592 2.58 -19.56 25.21
CA GLU A 592 1.70 -18.67 25.99
C GLU A 592 1.23 -17.43 25.21
N ASP A 593 1.89 -17.07 24.10
CA ASP A 593 1.58 -15.90 23.28
C ASP A 593 0.83 -16.26 21.98
N SER A 594 0.60 -17.56 21.73
CA SER A 594 -0.09 -18.08 20.55
C SER A 594 -1.62 -18.08 20.69
N TYR A 595 -2.31 -18.54 19.64
CA TYR A 595 -3.73 -18.92 19.74
C TYR A 595 -3.90 -20.13 20.66
N ALA A 596 -5.06 -20.20 21.32
CA ALA A 596 -5.51 -21.39 22.04
C ALA A 596 -6.70 -22.00 21.29
N LEU A 597 -6.43 -22.92 20.35
CA LEU A 597 -7.42 -23.39 19.39
C LEU A 597 -8.25 -24.56 19.91
N ARG A 598 -9.56 -24.43 19.77
CA ARG A 598 -10.56 -25.46 19.96
C ARG A 598 -11.24 -25.77 18.64
N ILE A 599 -11.51 -27.04 18.39
CA ILE A 599 -12.11 -27.53 17.16
C ILE A 599 -13.45 -28.15 17.48
N TYR A 600 -14.50 -27.59 16.89
CA TYR A 600 -15.86 -28.08 17.05
C TYR A 600 -16.35 -28.69 15.75
N GLU A 601 -16.78 -29.93 15.80
CA GLU A 601 -17.45 -30.62 14.71
C GLU A 601 -18.94 -30.24 14.71
N ILE A 602 -19.49 -29.92 13.55
CA ILE A 602 -20.93 -29.69 13.39
C ILE A 602 -21.59 -31.08 13.24
N ASN A 603 -22.39 -31.51 14.24
CA ASN A 603 -23.03 -32.79 14.21
C ASN A 603 -23.86 -33.01 12.94
N GLY A 604 -23.61 -34.12 12.26
CA GLY A 604 -24.51 -34.65 11.25
C GLY A 604 -25.73 -35.28 11.96
N ASP A 605 -26.93 -35.12 11.43
CA ASP A 605 -28.10 -35.89 11.86
C ASP A 605 -27.87 -37.39 11.63
#